data_0625c6f8e22e45f68e2861772e1d51b8
#
_entry.id   0625c6f8e22e45f68e2861772e1d51b8
#
_cell.length_a   1.000
_cell.length_b   1.000
_cell.length_c   1.000
_cell.angle_alpha   90.00
_cell.angle_beta   90.00
_cell.angle_gamma   90.00
#
_symmetry.space_group_name_H-M   'P 1'
#
loop_
_entity.id
_entity.type
_entity.pdbx_description
1 polymer ?
#
loop_
_entity_poly.entity_id
_entity_poly.type
_entity_poly.pdbx_seq_one_letter_code
_entity_poly.pdbx_strand_id
1 'polypeptide(L)'
;MVAKPKTERREHCKTSSGIELPVNFNPSNTEPVDYDRDLGNPGEFPYTRGIRPNMYRGRLWTMRQYAGYATAEESNARYKYLLSQGTTGLSVAFDLPTQIGLDSDDPLAAGEVGKVGVAIDSLEDMLRLFDGIPLGEVSTSMTINATAAILLCLYLAVARKQGVAFDKVEGTIQNDILKEYIARGTYIFPPEPSLRLITDTFAFCAREVPNWNTISISGYHIREAGATAVQEVAFTFADAIAYVEAALNAGLVIDDFAPRISFFFNAHNSLLEEIAKYRAARRLWARIMRERFHARDEKSLMMRFHTQTAGSTLTAQQPEINIVRTAIQALAAVLGGTQSLHTNAMDEALALPTEDAARLALRTQQVIAYESGIADTVDPVAGSYAIEELTREIERRVVDYLDKIDALGGTLHAIETGYIQREIQNSAYEYQRAVETGEAIVVGVNRYQSETDQPVKTLRIDPSIERDQIERVRALRARRDTTATDAALSKLEEAARGTENVLPRILGCVEAFATVGEISNRLRAVWGEYREAVTI
;
A
#
# COMPACT_ATOMS: atom_id res chain seq x y z
N MET A 1 15.18 -5.68 55.49
CA MET A 1 14.09 -6.45 54.89
C MET A 1 14.29 -6.41 53.39
N VAL A 2 14.64 -7.52 52.76
CA VAL A 2 14.68 -7.64 51.30
C VAL A 2 13.22 -7.64 50.84
N ALA A 3 12.81 -6.62 50.09
CA ALA A 3 11.45 -6.55 49.54
C ALA A 3 11.20 -7.82 48.70
N LYS A 4 10.13 -8.55 48.98
CA LYS A 4 9.69 -9.66 48.13
C LYS A 4 9.59 -9.12 46.69
N PRO A 5 10.13 -9.82 45.67
CA PRO A 5 9.97 -9.39 44.29
C PRO A 5 8.46 -9.26 44.01
N LYS A 6 8.04 -8.10 43.53
CA LYS A 6 6.66 -7.90 43.06
C LYS A 6 6.42 -8.90 41.95
N THR A 7 5.34 -9.65 42.01
CA THR A 7 4.86 -10.48 40.91
C THR A 7 4.72 -9.62 39.66
N GLU A 8 5.19 -10.12 38.52
CA GLU A 8 5.03 -9.42 37.26
C GLU A 8 3.55 -9.22 36.91
N ARG A 9 3.26 -8.18 36.13
CA ARG A 9 1.89 -7.84 35.74
C ARG A 9 1.27 -8.92 34.83
N ARG A 10 2.11 -9.61 34.03
CA ARG A 10 1.77 -10.73 33.17
C ARG A 10 2.85 -11.80 33.27
N GLU A 11 2.43 -13.05 33.23
CA GLU A 11 3.35 -14.19 33.23
C GLU A 11 4.17 -14.27 31.93
N HIS A 12 3.54 -13.95 30.81
CA HIS A 12 4.16 -13.89 29.48
C HIS A 12 3.91 -12.53 28.83
N CYS A 13 4.97 -11.92 28.30
CA CYS A 13 4.90 -10.74 27.45
C CYS A 13 5.34 -11.10 26.03
N LYS A 14 4.40 -11.01 25.06
CA LYS A 14 4.64 -11.38 23.67
C LYS A 14 4.31 -10.23 22.74
N THR A 15 5.00 -10.20 21.61
CA THR A 15 4.64 -9.34 20.47
C THR A 15 3.40 -9.89 19.73
N SER A 16 2.89 -9.16 18.76
CA SER A 16 1.77 -9.63 17.92
C SER A 16 2.11 -10.90 17.13
N SER A 17 3.40 -11.12 16.85
CA SER A 17 3.91 -12.32 16.16
C SER A 17 4.25 -13.48 17.13
N GLY A 18 3.85 -13.37 18.39
CA GLY A 18 4.13 -14.41 19.40
C GLY A 18 5.60 -14.52 19.83
N ILE A 19 6.42 -13.48 19.59
CA ILE A 19 7.81 -13.42 20.05
C ILE A 19 7.80 -13.09 21.53
N GLU A 20 8.39 -13.97 22.36
CA GLU A 20 8.50 -13.76 23.80
C GLU A 20 9.47 -12.62 24.10
N LEU A 21 9.05 -11.70 24.95
CA LEU A 21 9.86 -10.57 25.41
C LEU A 21 10.38 -10.87 26.82
N PRO A 22 11.69 -11.05 27.02
CA PRO A 22 12.26 -11.18 28.35
C PRO A 22 12.10 -9.87 29.13
N VAL A 23 12.13 -9.96 30.47
CA VAL A 23 12.07 -8.79 31.35
C VAL A 23 13.17 -7.78 31.04
N ASN A 24 14.32 -8.26 30.61
CA ASN A 24 15.48 -7.45 30.27
C ASN A 24 16.27 -8.09 29.12
N PHE A 25 16.49 -7.34 28.05
CA PHE A 25 17.41 -7.69 26.99
C PHE A 25 18.83 -7.24 27.36
N ASN A 26 19.78 -8.16 27.34
CA ASN A 26 21.18 -7.90 27.69
C ASN A 26 22.14 -8.87 26.97
N PRO A 27 23.47 -8.66 27.02
CA PRO A 27 24.43 -9.49 26.30
C PRO A 27 24.43 -11.00 26.65
N SER A 28 23.78 -11.39 27.77
CA SER A 28 23.74 -12.81 28.16
C SER A 28 22.53 -13.56 27.59
N ASN A 29 21.53 -12.84 27.09
CA ASN A 29 20.30 -13.43 26.52
C ASN A 29 19.95 -12.90 25.11
N THR A 30 20.90 -12.22 24.47
CA THR A 30 20.84 -11.78 23.08
C THR A 30 22.12 -12.21 22.36
N GLU A 31 22.07 -12.42 21.06
CA GLU A 31 23.27 -12.64 20.29
C GLU A 31 24.09 -11.34 20.17
N PRO A 32 25.43 -11.41 20.17
CA PRO A 32 26.26 -10.24 19.92
C PRO A 32 25.93 -9.58 18.58
N VAL A 33 25.77 -8.26 18.60
CA VAL A 33 25.57 -7.47 17.38
C VAL A 33 26.92 -7.17 16.77
N ASP A 34 27.14 -7.66 15.56
CA ASP A 34 28.29 -7.28 14.74
C ASP A 34 27.92 -6.06 13.90
N TYR A 35 28.75 -4.99 14.01
CA TYR A 35 28.41 -3.73 13.35
C TYR A 35 28.37 -3.88 11.82
N ASP A 36 29.35 -4.53 11.21
CA ASP A 36 29.47 -4.59 9.76
C ASP A 36 28.48 -5.59 9.15
N ARG A 37 28.25 -6.71 9.83
CA ARG A 37 27.34 -7.77 9.36
C ARG A 37 25.86 -7.43 9.58
N ASP A 38 25.50 -6.92 10.76
CA ASP A 38 24.10 -6.79 11.21
C ASP A 38 23.56 -5.37 11.02
N LEU A 39 24.37 -4.36 11.19
CA LEU A 39 23.96 -2.95 11.12
C LEU A 39 24.43 -2.27 9.83
N GLY A 40 25.71 -2.23 9.59
CA GLY A 40 26.34 -1.45 8.53
C GLY A 40 26.16 0.06 8.69
N ASN A 41 26.69 0.83 7.76
CA ASN A 41 26.41 2.25 7.67
C ASN A 41 25.05 2.52 7.00
N PRO A 42 24.35 3.60 7.37
CA PRO A 42 23.16 4.01 6.65
C PRO A 42 23.47 4.26 5.17
N GLY A 43 22.61 3.78 4.28
CA GLY A 43 22.79 3.91 2.84
C GLY A 43 23.68 2.86 2.18
N GLU A 44 24.25 1.93 2.96
CA GLU A 44 25.09 0.84 2.49
C GLU A 44 24.40 -0.51 2.74
N PHE A 45 24.73 -1.52 1.91
CA PHE A 45 24.24 -2.88 2.10
C PHE A 45 24.60 -3.40 3.51
N PRO A 46 23.72 -4.07 4.23
CA PRO A 46 22.37 -4.56 3.83
C PRO A 46 21.21 -3.59 4.11
N TYR A 47 21.47 -2.30 4.26
CA TYR A 47 20.49 -1.22 4.47
C TYR A 47 19.68 -1.33 5.76
N THR A 48 20.14 -2.05 6.77
CA THR A 48 19.43 -2.21 8.05
C THR A 48 19.03 -0.86 8.64
N ARG A 49 19.95 0.13 8.57
CA ARG A 49 19.79 1.45 9.16
C ARG A 49 19.15 2.50 8.24
N GLY A 50 18.76 2.12 7.02
CA GLY A 50 18.12 2.99 6.05
C GLY A 50 18.81 3.00 4.69
N ILE A 51 18.08 3.45 3.66
CA ILE A 51 18.49 3.39 2.25
C ILE A 51 19.32 4.60 1.80
N ARG A 52 19.57 5.58 2.67
CA ARG A 52 20.35 6.79 2.37
C ARG A 52 21.30 7.10 3.53
N PRO A 53 22.50 7.64 3.26
CA PRO A 53 23.47 7.95 4.31
C PRO A 53 22.96 8.93 5.38
N ASN A 54 22.13 9.89 4.98
CA ASN A 54 21.63 10.96 5.84
C ASN A 54 20.11 10.90 6.10
N MET A 55 19.40 9.91 5.52
CA MET A 55 17.96 9.69 5.67
C MET A 55 17.16 11.01 5.76
N TYR A 56 16.47 11.26 6.87
CA TYR A 56 15.61 12.43 7.06
C TYR A 56 16.38 13.76 7.24
N ARG A 57 17.65 13.73 7.61
CA ARG A 57 18.50 14.93 7.60
C ARG A 57 18.70 15.49 6.19
N GLY A 58 18.63 14.64 5.17
CA GLY A 58 18.70 15.07 3.77
C GLY A 58 17.34 15.40 3.20
N ARG A 59 16.34 14.57 3.46
CA ARG A 59 14.97 14.76 3.00
C ARG A 59 14.01 14.00 3.92
N LEU A 60 13.05 14.69 4.47
CA LEU A 60 11.94 14.09 5.22
C LEU A 60 11.16 13.09 4.33
N TRP A 61 10.43 12.20 4.96
CA TRP A 61 9.47 11.36 4.24
C TRP A 61 8.42 12.20 3.52
N THR A 62 7.90 11.69 2.43
CA THR A 62 6.79 12.33 1.74
C THR A 62 5.54 12.24 2.61
N MET A 63 5.04 13.38 3.07
CA MET A 63 3.79 13.44 3.84
C MET A 63 2.62 13.35 2.88
N ARG A 64 1.82 12.29 3.02
CA ARG A 64 0.64 12.03 2.20
C ARG A 64 -0.59 11.93 3.08
N GLN A 65 -1.72 12.28 2.51
CA GLN A 65 -3.04 11.93 3.03
C GLN A 65 -3.79 11.20 1.92
N TYR A 66 -4.18 9.96 2.19
CA TYR A 66 -5.01 9.16 1.29
C TYR A 66 -6.38 9.82 1.20
N ALA A 67 -6.75 10.26 0.02
CA ALA A 67 -7.96 11.04 -0.19
C ALA A 67 -8.56 10.74 -1.57
N GLY A 68 -9.87 10.77 -1.62
CA GLY A 68 -10.70 10.61 -2.80
C GLY A 68 -12.10 10.29 -2.33
N TYR A 69 -13.07 11.02 -2.82
CA TYR A 69 -14.49 10.78 -2.52
C TYR A 69 -15.34 11.54 -3.54
N ALA A 70 -16.56 11.06 -3.71
CA ALA A 70 -17.56 11.75 -4.49
C ALA A 70 -17.12 12.01 -5.94
N THR A 71 -17.14 13.26 -6.40
CA THR A 71 -16.81 13.66 -7.75
C THR A 71 -15.31 13.96 -7.91
N ALA A 72 -14.84 13.96 -9.17
CA ALA A 72 -13.49 14.37 -9.51
C ALA A 72 -13.20 15.83 -9.07
N GLU A 73 -14.18 16.72 -9.19
CA GLU A 73 -14.07 18.13 -8.80
C GLU A 73 -13.93 18.31 -7.27
N GLU A 74 -14.73 17.58 -6.48
CA GLU A 74 -14.64 17.62 -5.02
C GLU A 74 -13.31 17.04 -4.53
N SER A 75 -12.86 15.95 -5.12
CA SER A 75 -11.55 15.37 -4.84
C SER A 75 -10.41 16.31 -5.26
N ASN A 76 -10.51 17.01 -6.39
CA ASN A 76 -9.57 18.04 -6.82
C ASN A 76 -9.47 19.18 -5.78
N ALA A 77 -10.62 19.70 -5.32
CA ALA A 77 -10.64 20.72 -4.28
C ALA A 77 -9.95 20.24 -2.98
N ARG A 78 -10.20 18.99 -2.57
CA ARG A 78 -9.54 18.38 -1.42
C ARG A 78 -8.03 18.27 -1.62
N TYR A 79 -7.55 17.88 -2.79
CA TYR A 79 -6.11 17.80 -3.08
C TYR A 79 -5.44 19.17 -3.02
N LYS A 80 -6.05 20.20 -3.62
CA LYS A 80 -5.56 21.59 -3.54
C LYS A 80 -5.51 22.09 -2.09
N TYR A 81 -6.53 21.76 -1.30
CA TYR A 81 -6.54 22.06 0.14
C TYR A 81 -5.39 21.38 0.87
N LEU A 82 -5.20 20.07 0.71
CA LEU A 82 -4.14 19.32 1.38
C LEU A 82 -2.74 19.83 0.98
N LEU A 83 -2.52 20.12 -0.30
CA LEU A 83 -1.28 20.74 -0.77
C LEU A 83 -1.03 22.10 -0.06
N SER A 84 -2.06 22.94 0.11
CA SER A 84 -1.95 24.21 0.83
C SER A 84 -1.66 24.03 2.33
N GLN A 85 -1.99 22.86 2.91
CA GLN A 85 -1.69 22.51 4.30
C GLN A 85 -0.30 21.88 4.51
N GLY A 86 0.49 21.70 3.43
CA GLY A 86 1.85 21.20 3.50
C GLY A 86 2.00 19.71 3.22
N THR A 87 1.01 19.06 2.62
CA THR A 87 1.19 17.73 2.01
C THR A 87 2.19 17.84 0.87
N THR A 88 3.16 16.93 0.82
CA THR A 88 4.26 16.97 -0.16
C THR A 88 4.11 16.00 -1.33
N GLY A 89 2.97 15.32 -1.41
CA GLY A 89 2.58 14.43 -2.51
C GLY A 89 1.14 13.98 -2.35
N LEU A 90 0.50 13.67 -3.46
CA LEU A 90 -0.90 13.22 -3.49
C LEU A 90 -1.01 11.70 -3.32
N SER A 91 -2.14 11.25 -2.77
CA SER A 91 -2.53 9.84 -2.71
C SER A 91 -4.01 9.72 -3.05
N VAL A 92 -4.31 9.04 -4.17
CA VAL A 92 -5.65 8.96 -4.75
C VAL A 92 -6.35 7.68 -4.33
N ALA A 93 -7.55 7.82 -3.75
CA ALA A 93 -8.49 6.74 -3.51
C ALA A 93 -9.53 6.70 -4.62
N PHE A 94 -9.71 5.54 -5.26
CA PHE A 94 -10.75 5.32 -6.28
C PHE A 94 -11.91 4.52 -5.69
N ASP A 95 -13.11 4.75 -6.20
CA ASP A 95 -14.29 4.01 -5.77
C ASP A 95 -14.26 2.54 -6.23
N LEU A 96 -15.17 1.73 -5.69
CA LEU A 96 -15.20 0.30 -5.97
C LEU A 96 -15.47 -0.01 -7.46
N PRO A 97 -16.42 0.65 -8.17
CA PRO A 97 -16.61 0.42 -9.59
C PRO A 97 -15.34 0.64 -10.41
N THR A 98 -14.63 1.76 -10.20
CA THR A 98 -13.33 2.03 -10.85
C THR A 98 -12.30 0.93 -10.57
N GLN A 99 -12.26 0.41 -9.33
CA GLN A 99 -11.31 -0.63 -8.93
C GLN A 99 -11.55 -1.97 -9.62
N ILE A 100 -12.81 -2.34 -9.86
CA ILE A 100 -13.20 -3.60 -10.50
C ILE A 100 -13.54 -3.46 -11.99
N GLY A 101 -13.23 -2.30 -12.59
CA GLY A 101 -13.37 -2.07 -14.03
C GLY A 101 -14.81 -2.06 -14.52
N LEU A 102 -15.68 -1.38 -13.77
CA LEU A 102 -17.05 -1.07 -14.15
C LEU A 102 -17.20 0.43 -14.36
N ASP A 103 -18.03 0.83 -15.29
CA ASP A 103 -18.44 2.22 -15.44
C ASP A 103 -19.59 2.53 -14.45
N SER A 104 -19.72 3.80 -14.09
CA SER A 104 -20.73 4.25 -13.11
C SER A 104 -22.17 3.94 -13.49
N ASP A 105 -22.47 3.72 -14.78
CA ASP A 105 -23.79 3.35 -15.27
C ASP A 105 -24.01 1.83 -15.40
N ASP A 106 -23.04 1.01 -14.98
CA ASP A 106 -23.21 -0.43 -14.88
C ASP A 106 -24.16 -0.78 -13.73
N PRO A 107 -25.12 -1.70 -13.92
CA PRO A 107 -26.05 -2.10 -12.85
C PRO A 107 -25.36 -2.60 -11.56
N LEU A 108 -24.16 -3.21 -11.68
CA LEU A 108 -23.38 -3.69 -10.53
C LEU A 108 -22.66 -2.57 -9.76
N ALA A 109 -22.56 -1.38 -10.36
CA ALA A 109 -21.95 -0.21 -9.71
C ALA A 109 -22.95 0.54 -8.79
N ALA A 110 -24.24 0.22 -8.89
CA ALA A 110 -25.31 0.94 -8.19
C ALA A 110 -25.07 1.00 -6.66
N GLY A 111 -25.08 2.19 -6.11
CA GLY A 111 -24.89 2.46 -4.69
C GLY A 111 -23.44 2.49 -4.22
N GLU A 112 -22.45 2.29 -5.10
CA GLU A 112 -21.02 2.34 -4.77
C GLU A 112 -20.25 3.47 -5.47
N VAL A 113 -20.88 4.17 -6.42
CA VAL A 113 -20.26 5.26 -7.19
C VAL A 113 -19.90 6.43 -6.28
N GLY A 114 -18.62 6.79 -6.24
CA GLY A 114 -18.10 7.91 -5.45
C GLY A 114 -18.11 7.72 -3.93
N LYS A 115 -18.47 6.55 -3.41
CA LYS A 115 -18.78 6.33 -1.99
C LYS A 115 -17.54 6.22 -1.10
N VAL A 116 -16.54 5.43 -1.50
CA VAL A 116 -15.31 5.19 -0.73
C VAL A 116 -14.05 5.62 -1.49
N GLY A 117 -14.22 6.39 -2.53
CA GLY A 117 -13.18 6.89 -3.40
C GLY A 117 -13.79 7.73 -4.52
N VAL A 118 -12.97 8.32 -5.37
CA VAL A 118 -13.42 9.10 -6.51
C VAL A 118 -13.81 8.20 -7.67
N ALA A 119 -14.96 8.45 -8.29
CA ALA A 119 -15.40 7.77 -9.49
C ALA A 119 -14.64 8.29 -10.71
N ILE A 120 -14.00 7.39 -11.47
CA ILE A 120 -13.27 7.69 -12.70
C ILE A 120 -13.69 6.72 -13.80
N ASP A 121 -14.53 7.20 -14.70
CA ASP A 121 -14.97 6.40 -15.84
C ASP A 121 -14.11 6.64 -17.08
N SER A 122 -13.51 7.83 -17.21
CA SER A 122 -12.87 8.26 -18.46
C SER A 122 -11.75 9.28 -18.27
N LEU A 123 -11.10 9.63 -19.39
CA LEU A 123 -10.11 10.70 -19.42
C LEU A 123 -10.68 12.05 -18.97
N GLU A 124 -11.97 12.31 -19.18
CA GLU A 124 -12.58 13.58 -18.75
C GLU A 124 -12.62 13.71 -17.23
N ASP A 125 -12.94 12.62 -16.51
CA ASP A 125 -12.95 12.62 -15.06
C ASP A 125 -11.53 12.80 -14.52
N MET A 126 -10.55 12.14 -15.14
CA MET A 126 -9.15 12.27 -14.76
C MET A 126 -8.62 13.70 -15.02
N LEU A 127 -9.03 14.35 -16.11
CA LEU A 127 -8.71 15.75 -16.38
C LEU A 127 -9.28 16.69 -15.31
N ARG A 128 -10.52 16.46 -14.86
CA ARG A 128 -11.14 17.23 -13.77
C ARG A 128 -10.44 16.98 -12.44
N LEU A 129 -10.09 15.73 -12.17
CA LEU A 129 -9.39 15.36 -10.94
C LEU A 129 -8.07 16.10 -10.77
N PHE A 130 -7.31 16.29 -11.85
CA PHE A 130 -6.01 16.96 -11.83
C PHE A 130 -6.02 18.36 -12.43
N ASP A 131 -7.19 18.97 -12.56
CA ASP A 131 -7.30 20.36 -13.05
C ASP A 131 -6.52 21.33 -12.15
N GLY A 132 -5.59 22.09 -12.75
CA GLY A 132 -4.75 23.06 -12.05
C GLY A 132 -3.74 22.46 -11.07
N ILE A 133 -3.48 21.13 -11.11
CA ILE A 133 -2.42 20.45 -10.35
C ILE A 133 -1.28 20.11 -11.33
N PRO A 134 -0.06 20.66 -11.14
CA PRO A 134 1.05 20.46 -12.07
C PRO A 134 1.67 19.07 -11.91
N LEU A 135 1.38 18.15 -12.83
CA LEU A 135 1.84 16.76 -12.74
C LEU A 135 3.36 16.56 -12.90
N GLY A 136 4.07 17.57 -13.41
CA GLY A 136 5.54 17.57 -13.47
C GLY A 136 6.23 17.99 -12.17
N GLU A 137 5.47 18.45 -11.17
CA GLU A 137 6.00 18.96 -9.89
C GLU A 137 5.50 18.19 -8.68
N VAL A 138 4.32 17.54 -8.80
CA VAL A 138 3.65 16.84 -7.70
C VAL A 138 3.72 15.34 -7.91
N SER A 139 4.37 14.63 -7.00
CA SER A 139 4.36 13.16 -7.01
C SER A 139 2.98 12.62 -6.59
N THR A 140 2.39 11.77 -7.43
CA THR A 140 1.07 11.17 -7.18
C THR A 140 1.17 9.67 -6.94
N SER A 141 0.55 9.18 -5.87
CA SER A 141 0.34 7.75 -5.60
C SER A 141 -1.11 7.39 -5.91
N MET A 142 -1.32 6.30 -6.64
CA MET A 142 -2.64 5.79 -6.99
C MET A 142 -2.84 4.39 -6.40
N THR A 143 -3.79 4.27 -5.47
CA THR A 143 -4.14 2.99 -4.84
C THR A 143 -5.16 2.27 -5.72
N ILE A 144 -4.65 1.54 -6.69
CA ILE A 144 -5.43 0.83 -7.70
C ILE A 144 -4.67 -0.42 -8.17
N ASN A 145 -5.35 -1.53 -8.43
CA ASN A 145 -4.74 -2.83 -8.71
C ASN A 145 -5.24 -3.44 -10.03
N ALA A 146 -6.42 -4.05 -10.07
CA ALA A 146 -6.89 -4.74 -11.27
C ALA A 146 -6.98 -3.82 -12.51
N THR A 147 -7.36 -2.56 -12.33
CA THR A 147 -7.43 -1.53 -13.38
C THR A 147 -6.20 -0.61 -13.42
N ALA A 148 -5.12 -0.96 -12.73
CA ALA A 148 -3.94 -0.12 -12.58
C ALA A 148 -3.35 0.36 -13.91
N ALA A 149 -3.22 -0.52 -14.91
CA ALA A 149 -2.72 -0.18 -16.23
C ALA A 149 -3.58 0.88 -16.94
N ILE A 150 -4.91 0.82 -16.74
CA ILE A 150 -5.86 1.78 -17.33
C ILE A 150 -5.71 3.14 -16.66
N LEU A 151 -5.69 3.17 -15.31
CA LEU A 151 -5.57 4.42 -14.55
C LEU A 151 -4.20 5.09 -14.76
N LEU A 152 -3.13 4.31 -14.92
CA LEU A 152 -1.83 4.84 -15.32
C LEU A 152 -1.90 5.51 -16.69
N CYS A 153 -2.51 4.87 -17.69
CA CYS A 153 -2.68 5.46 -19.02
C CYS A 153 -3.55 6.72 -19.01
N LEU A 154 -4.61 6.75 -18.19
CA LEU A 154 -5.40 7.96 -17.95
C LEU A 154 -4.56 9.10 -17.38
N TYR A 155 -3.74 8.81 -16.37
CA TYR A 155 -2.84 9.79 -15.76
C TYR A 155 -1.80 10.33 -16.75
N LEU A 156 -1.20 9.46 -17.55
CA LEU A 156 -0.23 9.83 -18.60
C LEU A 156 -0.89 10.66 -19.72
N ALA A 157 -2.13 10.36 -20.09
CA ALA A 157 -2.89 11.16 -21.04
C ALA A 157 -3.17 12.58 -20.50
N VAL A 158 -3.45 12.73 -19.19
CA VAL A 158 -3.55 14.05 -18.55
C VAL A 158 -2.21 14.78 -18.59
N ALA A 159 -1.10 14.13 -18.22
CA ALA A 159 0.24 14.72 -18.27
C ALA A 159 0.57 15.24 -19.68
N ARG A 160 0.28 14.45 -20.72
CA ARG A 160 0.45 14.85 -22.13
C ARG A 160 -0.38 16.08 -22.48
N LYS A 161 -1.64 16.17 -22.00
CA LYS A 161 -2.50 17.35 -22.22
C LYS A 161 -2.02 18.59 -21.47
N GLN A 162 -1.33 18.41 -20.34
CA GLN A 162 -0.66 19.50 -19.62
C GLN A 162 0.70 19.89 -20.24
N GLY A 163 1.15 19.20 -21.29
CA GLY A 163 2.47 19.44 -21.91
C GLY A 163 3.65 18.89 -21.08
N VAL A 164 3.40 18.01 -20.15
CA VAL A 164 4.41 17.37 -19.29
C VAL A 164 4.94 16.11 -20.02
N ALA A 165 6.25 16.06 -20.26
CA ALA A 165 6.90 14.87 -20.83
C ALA A 165 6.89 13.72 -19.82
N PHE A 166 6.77 12.50 -20.31
CA PHE A 166 6.62 11.31 -19.44
C PHE A 166 7.83 11.05 -18.55
N ASP A 167 9.03 11.46 -18.95
CA ASP A 167 10.24 11.40 -18.13
C ASP A 167 10.26 12.39 -16.95
N LYS A 168 9.32 13.34 -16.90
CA LYS A 168 9.12 14.29 -15.79
C LYS A 168 8.02 13.87 -14.83
N VAL A 169 7.25 12.83 -15.20
CA VAL A 169 6.17 12.35 -14.37
C VAL A 169 6.71 11.47 -13.25
N GLU A 170 6.44 11.85 -12.01
CA GLU A 170 6.83 11.10 -10.82
C GLU A 170 5.61 10.60 -10.06
N GLY A 171 5.65 9.37 -9.61
CA GLY A 171 4.56 8.80 -8.84
C GLY A 171 4.71 7.31 -8.60
N THR A 172 3.61 6.72 -8.16
CA THR A 172 3.52 5.29 -7.86
C THR A 172 2.13 4.80 -8.22
N ILE A 173 2.04 3.68 -8.90
CA ILE A 173 0.79 2.92 -8.99
C ILE A 173 0.92 1.65 -8.16
N GLN A 174 -0.13 1.31 -7.37
CA GLN A 174 -0.03 0.15 -6.46
C GLN A 174 0.15 -1.14 -7.24
N ASN A 175 -0.72 -1.45 -8.19
CA ASN A 175 -0.55 -2.51 -9.18
C ASN A 175 -0.18 -3.88 -8.58
N ASP A 176 -0.63 -4.15 -7.34
CA ASP A 176 -0.36 -5.38 -6.60
C ASP A 176 -1.61 -6.26 -6.61
N ILE A 177 -1.66 -7.18 -7.56
CA ILE A 177 -2.84 -8.03 -7.74
C ILE A 177 -2.83 -9.26 -6.83
N LEU A 178 -1.67 -9.79 -6.43
CA LEU A 178 -1.61 -11.02 -5.64
C LEU A 178 -2.24 -10.81 -4.25
N LYS A 179 -2.03 -9.64 -3.63
CA LYS A 179 -2.70 -9.32 -2.37
C LYS A 179 -4.23 -9.23 -2.50
N GLU A 180 -4.76 -8.96 -3.69
CA GLU A 180 -6.20 -8.96 -3.91
C GLU A 180 -6.78 -10.37 -3.80
N TYR A 181 -6.06 -11.39 -4.29
CA TYR A 181 -6.46 -12.79 -4.10
C TYR A 181 -6.24 -13.29 -2.67
N ILE A 182 -5.36 -12.63 -1.90
CA ILE A 182 -5.05 -13.00 -0.51
C ILE A 182 -6.05 -12.41 0.49
N ALA A 183 -6.32 -11.09 0.40
CA ALA A 183 -6.91 -10.36 1.52
C ALA A 183 -7.98 -9.32 1.15
N ARG A 184 -8.01 -8.76 -0.08
CA ARG A 184 -8.86 -7.59 -0.36
C ARG A 184 -10.03 -7.87 -1.31
N GLY A 185 -9.87 -8.72 -2.32
CA GLY A 185 -10.95 -9.19 -3.19
C GLY A 185 -11.33 -8.28 -4.36
N THR A 186 -10.56 -7.22 -4.70
CA THR A 186 -10.84 -6.36 -5.86
C THR A 186 -10.05 -6.77 -7.10
N TYR A 187 -10.21 -8.01 -7.52
CA TYR A 187 -9.62 -8.58 -8.74
C TYR A 187 -10.64 -8.61 -9.89
N ILE A 188 -10.14 -8.76 -11.12
CA ILE A 188 -10.96 -8.95 -12.34
C ILE A 188 -10.54 -10.24 -13.05
N PHE A 189 -9.29 -10.31 -13.48
CA PHE A 189 -8.77 -11.37 -14.34
C PHE A 189 -8.15 -12.52 -13.52
N PRO A 190 -8.00 -13.72 -14.12
CA PRO A 190 -7.20 -14.80 -13.53
C PRO A 190 -5.74 -14.37 -13.28
N PRO A 191 -4.99 -15.10 -12.42
CA PRO A 191 -3.64 -14.72 -12.03
C PRO A 191 -2.66 -14.52 -13.20
N GLU A 192 -2.66 -15.41 -14.20
CA GLU A 192 -1.74 -15.35 -15.33
C GLU A 192 -1.87 -14.06 -16.15
N PRO A 193 -3.05 -13.68 -16.71
CA PRO A 193 -3.21 -12.40 -17.41
C PRO A 193 -3.04 -11.18 -16.50
N SER A 194 -3.33 -11.31 -15.21
CA SER A 194 -3.05 -10.25 -14.24
C SER A 194 -1.54 -10.00 -14.07
N LEU A 195 -0.73 -11.05 -13.97
CA LEU A 195 0.73 -10.94 -13.94
C LEU A 195 1.28 -10.38 -15.25
N ARG A 196 0.67 -10.73 -16.40
CA ARG A 196 1.03 -10.12 -17.69
C ARG A 196 0.83 -8.61 -17.69
N LEU A 197 -0.30 -8.09 -17.18
CA LEU A 197 -0.51 -6.64 -17.06
C LEU A 197 0.59 -5.96 -16.23
N ILE A 198 1.05 -6.62 -15.17
CA ILE A 198 2.12 -6.11 -14.31
C ILE A 198 3.46 -6.08 -15.07
N THR A 199 3.84 -7.18 -15.73
CA THR A 199 5.10 -7.24 -16.49
C THR A 199 5.09 -6.30 -17.70
N ASP A 200 3.94 -6.14 -18.36
CA ASP A 200 3.74 -5.16 -19.42
C ASP A 200 3.90 -3.71 -18.88
N THR A 201 3.39 -3.44 -17.68
CA THR A 201 3.57 -2.15 -17.00
C THR A 201 5.05 -1.89 -16.70
N PHE A 202 5.77 -2.89 -16.19
CA PHE A 202 7.21 -2.78 -15.94
C PHE A 202 7.98 -2.44 -17.22
N ALA A 203 7.76 -3.22 -18.28
CA ALA A 203 8.42 -3.03 -19.56
C ALA A 203 8.11 -1.68 -20.21
N PHE A 204 6.86 -1.23 -20.13
CA PHE A 204 6.43 0.07 -20.65
C PHE A 204 7.07 1.22 -19.87
N CYS A 205 6.98 1.20 -18.56
CA CYS A 205 7.49 2.30 -17.73
C CYS A 205 9.02 2.40 -17.75
N ALA A 206 9.74 1.28 -17.83
CA ALA A 206 11.20 1.29 -17.95
C ALA A 206 11.68 2.11 -19.16
N ARG A 207 10.91 2.15 -20.24
CA ARG A 207 11.25 2.88 -21.48
C ARG A 207 10.64 4.27 -21.54
N GLU A 208 9.35 4.38 -21.22
CA GLU A 208 8.55 5.57 -21.52
C GLU A 208 8.39 6.49 -20.30
N VAL A 209 8.39 5.94 -19.07
CA VAL A 209 8.11 6.67 -17.82
C VAL A 209 9.13 6.32 -16.72
N PRO A 210 10.43 6.58 -16.95
CA PRO A 210 11.51 6.03 -16.13
C PRO A 210 11.51 6.46 -14.65
N ASN A 211 10.75 7.50 -14.30
CA ASN A 211 10.64 8.00 -12.92
C ASN A 211 9.42 7.49 -12.17
N TRP A 212 8.62 6.61 -12.80
CA TRP A 212 7.41 6.03 -12.20
C TRP A 212 7.73 4.75 -11.41
N ASN A 213 7.21 4.62 -10.18
CA ASN A 213 7.25 3.37 -9.45
C ASN A 213 6.10 2.49 -9.95
N THR A 214 6.46 1.39 -10.56
CA THR A 214 5.55 0.54 -11.34
C THR A 214 4.69 -0.38 -10.51
N ILE A 215 5.08 -0.58 -9.23
CA ILE A 215 4.36 -1.40 -8.27
C ILE A 215 4.64 -0.89 -6.84
N SER A 216 3.67 -1.09 -5.95
CA SER A 216 3.81 -0.91 -4.50
C SER A 216 3.24 -2.15 -3.81
N ILE A 217 4.10 -3.13 -3.56
CA ILE A 217 3.72 -4.45 -3.05
C ILE A 217 3.26 -4.31 -1.60
N SER A 218 2.04 -4.74 -1.30
CA SER A 218 1.27 -4.24 -0.17
C SER A 218 1.05 -5.27 0.93
N GLY A 219 1.88 -5.23 1.96
CA GLY A 219 1.63 -5.90 3.24
C GLY A 219 0.52 -5.23 4.06
N TYR A 220 0.25 -3.95 3.82
CA TYR A 220 -0.77 -3.20 4.57
C TYR A 220 -2.11 -3.93 4.65
N HIS A 221 -2.67 -4.34 3.51
CA HIS A 221 -3.99 -5.01 3.48
C HIS A 221 -3.96 -6.40 4.13
N ILE A 222 -2.85 -7.12 3.99
CA ILE A 222 -2.61 -8.41 4.65
C ILE A 222 -2.63 -8.22 6.18
N ARG A 223 -1.97 -7.18 6.68
CA ARG A 223 -1.95 -6.82 8.10
C ARG A 223 -3.33 -6.40 8.60
N GLU A 224 -4.06 -5.58 7.83
CA GLU A 224 -5.43 -5.15 8.14
C GLU A 224 -6.42 -6.31 8.20
N ALA A 225 -6.18 -7.38 7.43
CA ALA A 225 -6.95 -8.63 7.49
C ALA A 225 -6.65 -9.50 8.72
N GLY A 226 -5.68 -9.11 9.57
CA GLY A 226 -5.38 -9.77 10.83
C GLY A 226 -4.08 -10.56 10.86
N ALA A 227 -3.22 -10.44 9.85
CA ALA A 227 -1.88 -11.03 9.87
C ALA A 227 -1.01 -10.43 11.00
N THR A 228 -0.03 -11.19 11.48
CA THR A 228 1.00 -10.69 12.39
C THR A 228 2.04 -9.84 11.65
N ALA A 229 2.94 -9.15 12.37
CA ALA A 229 4.02 -8.38 11.76
C ALA A 229 4.98 -9.26 10.93
N VAL A 230 5.25 -10.48 11.38
CA VAL A 230 6.06 -11.47 10.64
C VAL A 230 5.34 -11.93 9.37
N GLN A 231 4.06 -12.28 9.46
CA GLN A 231 3.25 -12.71 8.31
C GLN A 231 3.09 -11.59 7.28
N GLU A 232 2.92 -10.35 7.72
CA GLU A 232 2.87 -9.19 6.83
C GLU A 232 4.12 -9.14 5.93
N VAL A 233 5.32 -9.20 6.50
CA VAL A 233 6.57 -9.17 5.73
C VAL A 233 6.72 -10.42 4.87
N ALA A 234 6.45 -11.59 5.41
CA ALA A 234 6.63 -12.88 4.73
C ALA A 234 5.75 -12.98 3.47
N PHE A 235 4.46 -12.66 3.58
CA PHE A 235 3.54 -12.78 2.46
C PHE A 235 3.75 -11.65 1.44
N THR A 236 4.10 -10.45 1.90
CA THR A 236 4.52 -9.36 0.99
C THR A 236 5.76 -9.73 0.17
N PHE A 237 6.74 -10.39 0.78
CA PHE A 237 7.94 -10.82 0.08
C PHE A 237 7.70 -12.05 -0.81
N ALA A 238 6.80 -12.94 -0.43
CA ALA A 238 6.35 -14.01 -1.30
C ALA A 238 5.72 -13.45 -2.59
N ASP A 239 4.85 -12.45 -2.47
CA ASP A 239 4.29 -11.74 -3.63
C ASP A 239 5.38 -11.03 -4.44
N ALA A 240 6.33 -10.37 -3.78
CA ALA A 240 7.43 -9.67 -4.43
C ALA A 240 8.32 -10.62 -5.24
N ILE A 241 8.65 -11.78 -4.68
CA ILE A 241 9.40 -12.84 -5.34
C ILE A 241 8.66 -13.30 -6.60
N ALA A 242 7.35 -13.56 -6.50
CA ALA A 242 6.53 -13.97 -7.64
C ALA A 242 6.49 -12.91 -8.76
N TYR A 243 6.41 -11.62 -8.41
CA TYR A 243 6.48 -10.55 -9.40
C TYR A 243 7.84 -10.43 -10.09
N VAL A 244 8.93 -10.55 -9.34
CA VAL A 244 10.28 -10.55 -9.92
C VAL A 244 10.47 -11.75 -10.85
N GLU A 245 10.06 -12.94 -10.43
CA GLU A 245 10.12 -14.16 -11.25
C GLU A 245 9.29 -14.02 -12.54
N ALA A 246 8.05 -13.48 -12.45
CA ALA A 246 7.21 -13.23 -13.60
C ALA A 246 7.86 -12.25 -14.58
N ALA A 247 8.50 -11.18 -14.10
CA ALA A 247 9.21 -10.21 -14.93
C ALA A 247 10.43 -10.81 -15.63
N LEU A 248 11.24 -11.61 -14.92
CA LEU A 248 12.38 -12.32 -15.50
C LEU A 248 11.92 -13.35 -16.55
N ASN A 249 10.85 -14.10 -16.28
CA ASN A 249 10.27 -15.06 -17.22
C ASN A 249 9.69 -14.37 -18.47
N ALA A 250 9.23 -13.13 -18.34
CA ALA A 250 8.83 -12.27 -19.48
C ALA A 250 10.03 -11.69 -20.25
N GLY A 251 11.26 -12.02 -19.86
CA GLY A 251 12.50 -11.58 -20.54
C GLY A 251 13.00 -10.21 -20.13
N LEU A 252 12.50 -9.62 -19.03
CA LEU A 252 13.00 -8.35 -18.52
C LEU A 252 14.33 -8.55 -17.76
N VAL A 253 15.19 -7.53 -17.80
CA VAL A 253 16.46 -7.51 -17.05
C VAL A 253 16.20 -6.97 -15.65
N ILE A 254 16.71 -7.64 -14.61
CA ILE A 254 16.43 -7.32 -13.21
C ILE A 254 16.72 -5.84 -12.88
N ASP A 255 17.85 -5.32 -13.29
CA ASP A 255 18.30 -3.97 -12.95
C ASP A 255 17.59 -2.86 -13.76
N ASP A 256 16.78 -3.22 -14.78
CA ASP A 256 15.98 -2.26 -15.53
C ASP A 256 14.66 -1.93 -14.82
N PHE A 257 14.07 -2.87 -14.08
CA PHE A 257 12.76 -2.69 -13.42
C PHE A 257 12.85 -2.65 -11.88
N ALA A 258 13.74 -3.43 -11.26
CA ALA A 258 13.81 -3.55 -9.80
C ALA A 258 14.08 -2.22 -9.07
N PRO A 259 14.85 -1.24 -9.61
CA PRO A 259 14.98 0.09 -9.00
C PRO A 259 13.64 0.84 -8.84
N ARG A 260 12.57 0.39 -9.48
CA ARG A 260 11.22 0.99 -9.43
C ARG A 260 10.21 0.17 -8.64
N ILE A 261 10.60 -0.97 -8.09
CA ILE A 261 9.79 -1.70 -7.12
C ILE A 261 9.75 -0.87 -5.84
N SER A 262 8.56 -0.76 -5.29
CA SER A 262 8.31 -0.17 -3.97
C SER A 262 7.38 -1.06 -3.15
N PHE A 263 7.28 -0.77 -1.86
CA PHE A 263 6.48 -1.55 -0.92
C PHE A 263 5.50 -0.66 -0.17
N PHE A 264 4.51 -1.29 0.42
CA PHE A 264 3.53 -0.62 1.25
C PHE A 264 3.26 -1.45 2.51
N PHE A 265 3.66 -0.95 3.66
CA PHE A 265 3.50 -1.62 4.95
C PHE A 265 2.56 -0.89 5.88
N ASN A 266 2.01 -1.64 6.81
CA ASN A 266 1.22 -1.16 7.93
C ASN A 266 2.13 -0.66 9.07
N ALA A 267 1.68 0.29 9.87
CA ALA A 267 2.26 0.62 11.17
C ALA A 267 1.22 0.36 12.27
N HIS A 268 1.44 -0.68 13.05
CA HIS A 268 0.54 -1.09 14.13
C HIS A 268 0.97 -0.54 15.51
N ASN A 269 0.22 -0.83 16.56
CA ASN A 269 0.44 -0.27 17.90
C ASN A 269 1.69 -0.79 18.64
N SER A 270 2.26 -1.93 18.20
CA SER A 270 3.42 -2.53 18.88
C SER A 270 4.73 -1.85 18.47
N LEU A 271 5.03 -0.70 19.10
CA LEU A 271 6.11 0.21 18.70
C LEU A 271 7.44 -0.50 18.40
N LEU A 272 7.93 -1.34 19.32
CA LEU A 272 9.25 -1.99 19.18
C LEU A 272 9.24 -3.05 18.08
N GLU A 273 8.17 -3.83 17.98
CA GLU A 273 8.00 -4.84 16.93
C GLU A 273 7.91 -4.20 15.54
N GLU A 274 7.17 -3.10 15.40
CA GLU A 274 7.04 -2.39 14.14
C GLU A 274 8.36 -1.77 13.67
N ILE A 275 9.13 -1.15 14.56
CA ILE A 275 10.48 -0.64 14.24
C ILE A 275 11.37 -1.78 13.75
N ALA A 276 11.41 -2.89 14.48
CA ALA A 276 12.22 -4.06 14.15
C ALA A 276 11.78 -4.70 12.82
N LYS A 277 10.47 -4.75 12.55
CA LYS A 277 9.89 -5.23 11.30
C LYS A 277 10.45 -4.52 10.07
N TYR A 278 10.46 -3.19 10.07
CA TYR A 278 10.98 -2.43 8.92
C TYR A 278 12.48 -2.60 8.73
N ARG A 279 13.24 -2.74 9.81
CA ARG A 279 14.67 -3.00 9.78
C ARG A 279 14.96 -4.39 9.21
N ALA A 280 14.26 -5.42 9.69
CA ALA A 280 14.34 -6.79 9.20
C ALA A 280 13.95 -6.87 7.72
N ALA A 281 12.85 -6.23 7.33
CA ALA A 281 12.37 -6.23 5.96
C ALA A 281 13.40 -5.62 4.98
N ARG A 282 14.00 -4.44 5.31
CA ARG A 282 15.02 -3.85 4.43
C ARG A 282 16.23 -4.76 4.24
N ARG A 283 16.75 -5.31 5.36
CA ARG A 283 17.91 -6.19 5.35
C ARG A 283 17.65 -7.46 4.54
N LEU A 284 16.52 -8.09 4.77
CA LEU A 284 16.15 -9.33 4.09
C LEU A 284 15.89 -9.11 2.59
N TRP A 285 15.18 -8.03 2.21
CA TRP A 285 14.97 -7.71 0.80
C TRP A 285 16.29 -7.51 0.05
N ALA A 286 17.23 -6.77 0.63
CA ALA A 286 18.54 -6.55 0.02
C ALA A 286 19.28 -7.87 -0.22
N ARG A 287 19.20 -8.81 0.72
CA ARG A 287 19.78 -10.16 0.58
C ARG A 287 19.07 -10.96 -0.51
N ILE A 288 17.74 -11.01 -0.51
CA ILE A 288 16.94 -11.68 -1.54
C ILE A 288 17.34 -11.19 -2.94
N MET A 289 17.40 -9.88 -3.15
CA MET A 289 17.74 -9.32 -4.46
C MET A 289 19.17 -9.65 -4.89
N ARG A 290 20.13 -9.62 -3.95
CA ARG A 290 21.53 -9.94 -4.24
C ARG A 290 21.76 -11.45 -4.43
N GLU A 291 21.22 -12.29 -3.55
CA GLU A 291 21.59 -13.70 -3.46
C GLU A 291 20.68 -14.58 -4.33
N ARG A 292 19.36 -14.33 -4.35
CA ARG A 292 18.40 -15.12 -5.16
C ARG A 292 18.32 -14.61 -6.60
N PHE A 293 18.28 -13.29 -6.81
CA PHE A 293 18.06 -12.70 -8.12
C PHE A 293 19.31 -12.11 -8.78
N HIS A 294 20.44 -12.09 -8.08
CA HIS A 294 21.74 -11.63 -8.59
C HIS A 294 21.73 -10.21 -9.15
N ALA A 295 20.87 -9.34 -8.60
CA ALA A 295 20.84 -7.91 -8.94
C ALA A 295 22.17 -7.23 -8.59
N ARG A 296 22.61 -6.32 -9.46
CA ARG A 296 23.93 -5.66 -9.36
C ARG A 296 23.83 -4.17 -9.08
N ASP A 297 22.75 -3.51 -9.52
CA ASP A 297 22.51 -2.10 -9.21
C ASP A 297 22.11 -1.98 -7.74
N GLU A 298 22.80 -1.14 -6.99
CA GLU A 298 22.49 -0.86 -5.58
C GLU A 298 21.03 -0.42 -5.38
N LYS A 299 20.46 0.32 -6.34
CA LYS A 299 19.06 0.75 -6.29
C LYS A 299 18.09 -0.41 -6.36
N SER A 300 18.46 -1.51 -7.03
CA SER A 300 17.69 -2.75 -7.08
C SER A 300 17.64 -3.47 -5.74
N LEU A 301 18.66 -3.27 -4.89
CA LEU A 301 18.75 -3.87 -3.56
C LEU A 301 17.99 -3.08 -2.48
N MET A 302 17.70 -1.80 -2.76
CA MET A 302 17.10 -0.87 -1.79
C MET A 302 15.59 -1.09 -1.68
N MET A 303 15.10 -1.46 -0.50
CA MET A 303 13.67 -1.50 -0.22
C MET A 303 13.14 -0.09 0.11
N ARG A 304 12.43 0.52 -0.84
CA ARG A 304 11.69 1.77 -0.61
C ARG A 304 10.25 1.44 -0.28
N PHE A 305 9.70 2.05 0.75
CA PHE A 305 8.34 1.75 1.16
C PHE A 305 7.56 2.97 1.64
N HIS A 306 6.28 2.90 1.38
CA HIS A 306 5.24 3.72 2.01
C HIS A 306 4.74 3.02 3.26
N THR A 307 4.34 3.79 4.26
CA THR A 307 3.66 3.28 5.45
C THR A 307 2.33 4.00 5.65
N GLN A 308 1.32 3.25 6.01
CA GLN A 308 0.07 3.77 6.54
C GLN A 308 -0.13 3.26 7.96
N THR A 309 -0.59 4.12 8.85
CA THR A 309 -0.99 3.72 10.20
C THR A 309 -2.19 2.77 10.15
N ALA A 310 -2.27 1.84 11.10
CA ALA A 310 -3.25 0.75 11.07
C ALA A 310 -4.69 1.24 11.28
N GLY A 311 -5.53 1.12 10.26
CA GLY A 311 -6.96 1.44 10.34
C GLY A 311 -7.71 0.48 11.26
N SER A 312 -7.38 -0.82 11.20
CA SER A 312 -8.00 -1.88 12.02
C SER A 312 -7.82 -1.69 13.53
N THR A 313 -6.90 -0.85 13.97
CA THR A 313 -6.69 -0.52 15.38
C THR A 313 -7.54 0.63 15.89
N LEU A 314 -8.13 1.40 14.97
CA LEU A 314 -8.91 2.58 15.31
C LEU A 314 -10.34 2.16 15.68
N THR A 315 -10.91 2.83 16.67
CA THR A 315 -12.18 2.44 17.26
C THR A 315 -13.23 3.54 17.11
N ALA A 316 -14.49 3.14 16.94
CA ALA A 316 -15.62 4.07 16.94
C ALA A 316 -15.87 4.64 18.35
N GLN A 317 -15.51 3.89 19.40
CA GLN A 317 -15.59 4.32 20.78
C GLN A 317 -14.44 5.28 21.10
N GLN A 318 -14.75 6.41 21.73
CA GLN A 318 -13.77 7.44 22.11
C GLN A 318 -12.81 7.79 20.94
N PRO A 319 -13.31 8.27 19.81
CA PRO A 319 -12.52 8.42 18.56
C PRO A 319 -11.36 9.41 18.72
N GLU A 320 -11.38 10.33 19.67
CA GLU A 320 -10.26 11.22 20.00
C GLU A 320 -9.02 10.44 20.47
N ILE A 321 -9.17 9.25 21.08
CA ILE A 321 -8.06 8.39 21.48
C ILE A 321 -7.31 7.83 20.25
N ASN A 322 -7.96 7.76 19.09
CA ASN A 322 -7.33 7.35 17.86
C ASN A 322 -6.16 8.25 17.45
N ILE A 323 -6.18 9.54 17.84
CA ILE A 323 -5.05 10.46 17.62
C ILE A 323 -3.78 9.93 18.29
N VAL A 324 -3.89 9.44 19.51
CA VAL A 324 -2.77 8.86 20.27
C VAL A 324 -2.27 7.58 19.62
N ARG A 325 -3.18 6.68 19.18
CA ARG A 325 -2.82 5.45 18.46
C ARG A 325 -2.06 5.77 17.19
N THR A 326 -2.60 6.66 16.37
CA THR A 326 -1.99 7.11 15.12
C THR A 326 -0.62 7.75 15.34
N ALA A 327 -0.44 8.54 16.41
CA ALA A 327 0.84 9.16 16.72
C ALA A 327 1.92 8.12 17.06
N ILE A 328 1.59 7.09 17.87
CA ILE A 328 2.51 5.99 18.20
C ILE A 328 2.89 5.19 16.95
N GLN A 329 1.91 4.89 16.10
CA GLN A 329 2.11 4.16 14.85
C GLN A 329 2.98 4.95 13.87
N ALA A 330 2.69 6.24 13.69
CA ALA A 330 3.50 7.12 12.85
C ALA A 330 4.94 7.23 13.35
N LEU A 331 5.13 7.29 14.68
CA LEU A 331 6.44 7.28 15.31
C LEU A 331 7.21 5.99 14.99
N ALA A 332 6.54 4.81 15.06
CA ALA A 332 7.14 3.54 14.69
C ALA A 332 7.59 3.53 13.21
N ALA A 333 6.75 4.03 12.31
CA ALA A 333 7.07 4.13 10.89
C ALA A 333 8.30 5.01 10.61
N VAL A 334 8.40 6.16 11.28
CA VAL A 334 9.53 7.10 11.14
C VAL A 334 10.81 6.49 11.71
N LEU A 335 10.78 5.94 12.92
CA LEU A 335 11.91 5.21 13.50
C LEU A 335 12.31 3.99 12.66
N GLY A 336 11.34 3.39 11.97
CA GLY A 336 11.54 2.32 11.02
C GLY A 336 12.12 2.75 9.67
N GLY A 337 12.21 4.05 9.38
CA GLY A 337 12.86 4.58 8.17
C GLY A 337 12.00 4.60 6.91
N THR A 338 10.69 4.85 7.01
CA THR A 338 9.76 4.96 5.86
C THR A 338 10.11 6.12 4.92
N GLN A 339 9.85 5.97 3.61
CA GLN A 339 10.06 7.03 2.62
C GLN A 339 8.82 7.88 2.39
N SER A 340 7.65 7.37 2.73
CA SER A 340 6.40 8.12 2.65
C SER A 340 5.42 7.61 3.71
N LEU A 341 4.59 8.48 4.24
CA LEU A 341 3.70 8.17 5.35
C LEU A 341 2.31 8.75 5.12
N HIS A 342 1.29 7.93 5.40
CA HIS A 342 -0.09 8.35 5.63
C HIS A 342 -0.48 8.08 7.08
N THR A 343 -1.11 9.05 7.71
CA THR A 343 -1.70 8.94 9.04
C THR A 343 -3.22 8.93 8.95
N ASN A 344 -3.85 7.87 9.46
CA ASN A 344 -5.30 7.78 9.49
C ASN A 344 -5.90 8.86 10.39
N ALA A 345 -7.06 9.35 10.02
CA ALA A 345 -7.78 10.35 10.79
C ALA A 345 -8.51 9.73 11.99
N MET A 346 -8.82 10.54 12.98
CA MET A 346 -9.47 10.05 14.20
C MET A 346 -10.87 9.46 13.96
N ASP A 347 -11.52 9.88 12.89
CA ASP A 347 -12.87 9.48 12.49
C ASP A 347 -12.89 8.29 11.49
N GLU A 348 -11.73 7.68 11.21
CA GLU A 348 -11.55 6.57 10.26
C GLU A 348 -12.51 5.39 10.49
N ALA A 349 -12.76 5.05 11.77
CA ALA A 349 -13.66 3.96 12.12
C ALA A 349 -15.15 4.31 11.94
N LEU A 350 -15.48 5.57 11.65
CA LEU A 350 -16.85 6.07 11.54
C LEU A 350 -17.26 6.40 10.11
N ALA A 351 -16.37 7.06 9.35
CA ALA A 351 -16.62 7.54 7.99
C ALA A 351 -15.33 8.02 7.32
N LEU A 352 -15.44 8.46 6.07
CA LEU A 352 -14.38 9.23 5.41
C LEU A 352 -14.03 10.49 6.22
N PRO A 353 -12.75 10.90 6.25
CA PRO A 353 -12.29 11.96 7.14
C PRO A 353 -12.87 13.33 6.78
N THR A 354 -13.28 14.05 7.82
CA THR A 354 -13.57 15.48 7.72
C THR A 354 -12.30 16.28 7.43
N GLU A 355 -12.44 17.55 6.98
CA GLU A 355 -11.26 18.40 6.75
C GLU A 355 -10.42 18.63 8.01
N ASP A 356 -11.08 18.82 9.15
CA ASP A 356 -10.42 19.04 10.43
C ASP A 356 -9.68 17.77 10.88
N ALA A 357 -10.29 16.60 10.75
CA ALA A 357 -9.68 15.33 11.09
C ALA A 357 -8.48 15.00 10.17
N ALA A 358 -8.61 15.23 8.85
CA ALA A 358 -7.51 15.05 7.90
C ALA A 358 -6.35 16.02 8.16
N ARG A 359 -6.65 17.29 8.50
CA ARG A 359 -5.65 18.28 8.89
C ARG A 359 -4.92 17.84 10.16
N LEU A 360 -5.62 17.38 11.20
CA LEU A 360 -5.04 16.91 12.45
C LEU A 360 -4.13 15.71 12.22
N ALA A 361 -4.55 14.76 11.39
CA ALA A 361 -3.74 13.61 10.99
C ALA A 361 -2.43 14.05 10.31
N LEU A 362 -2.48 15.04 9.41
CA LEU A 362 -1.28 15.62 8.79
C LEU A 362 -0.40 16.35 9.83
N ARG A 363 -0.99 17.10 10.77
CA ARG A 363 -0.25 17.78 11.86
C ARG A 363 0.50 16.77 12.74
N THR A 364 -0.04 15.57 12.96
CA THR A 364 0.66 14.50 13.67
C THR A 364 2.02 14.17 13.02
N GLN A 365 2.07 14.03 11.68
CA GLN A 365 3.33 13.83 10.97
C GLN A 365 4.28 15.03 11.12
N GLN A 366 3.75 16.24 11.03
CA GLN A 366 4.55 17.47 11.12
C GLN A 366 5.15 17.67 12.53
N VAL A 367 4.42 17.37 13.59
CA VAL A 367 4.94 17.38 14.98
C VAL A 367 6.10 16.39 15.11
N ILE A 368 5.95 15.16 14.61
CA ILE A 368 7.02 14.16 14.62
C ILE A 368 8.23 14.66 13.82
N ALA A 369 8.03 15.30 12.68
CA ALA A 369 9.11 15.76 11.81
C ALA A 369 9.91 16.94 12.39
N TYR A 370 9.23 17.89 13.05
CA TYR A 370 9.83 19.18 13.39
C TYR A 370 10.04 19.44 14.88
N GLU A 371 9.32 18.71 15.76
CA GLU A 371 9.36 18.98 17.21
C GLU A 371 9.98 17.84 18.02
N SER A 372 10.06 16.60 17.46
CA SER A 372 10.51 15.43 18.22
C SER A 372 12.03 15.20 18.25
N GLY A 373 12.77 15.82 17.33
CA GLY A 373 14.20 15.59 17.15
C GLY A 373 14.57 14.25 16.48
N ILE A 374 13.60 13.39 16.17
CA ILE A 374 13.85 12.05 15.60
C ILE A 374 14.45 12.13 14.19
N ALA A 375 14.09 13.16 13.42
CA ALA A 375 14.61 13.39 12.07
C ALA A 375 16.06 13.90 12.05
N ASP A 376 16.63 14.26 13.19
CA ASP A 376 17.93 14.91 13.30
C ASP A 376 19.10 13.91 13.33
N THR A 377 18.84 12.62 13.44
CA THR A 377 19.84 11.55 13.34
C THR A 377 19.30 10.34 12.61
N VAL A 378 20.18 9.49 12.10
CA VAL A 378 19.79 8.28 11.37
C VAL A 378 19.73 7.11 12.35
N ASP A 379 18.59 6.39 12.35
CA ASP A 379 18.40 5.16 13.11
C ASP A 379 18.82 5.28 14.59
N PRO A 380 18.15 6.16 15.35
CA PRO A 380 18.57 6.48 16.74
C PRO A 380 18.43 5.30 17.71
N VAL A 381 17.75 4.23 17.30
CA VAL A 381 17.51 3.02 18.12
C VAL A 381 18.49 1.88 17.80
N ALA A 382 19.42 2.10 16.85
CA ALA A 382 20.43 1.12 16.50
C ALA A 382 21.30 0.72 17.70
N GLY A 383 21.61 -0.57 17.81
CA GLY A 383 22.40 -1.12 18.89
C GLY A 383 21.62 -1.36 20.19
N SER A 384 20.32 -1.05 20.22
CA SER A 384 19.44 -1.50 21.33
C SER A 384 19.33 -3.02 21.32
N TYR A 385 19.68 -3.69 22.40
CA TYR A 385 19.57 -5.15 22.52
C TYR A 385 18.18 -5.66 22.15
N ALA A 386 17.12 -4.97 22.57
CA ALA A 386 15.76 -5.33 22.25
C ALA A 386 15.43 -5.18 20.75
N ILE A 387 15.84 -4.07 20.15
CA ILE A 387 15.53 -3.81 18.72
C ILE A 387 16.31 -4.76 17.82
N GLU A 388 17.59 -4.98 18.10
CA GLU A 388 18.41 -5.87 17.26
C GLU A 388 17.97 -7.33 17.39
N GLU A 389 17.62 -7.78 18.58
CA GLU A 389 17.10 -9.13 18.80
C GLU A 389 15.73 -9.35 18.11
N LEU A 390 14.81 -8.40 18.26
CA LEU A 390 13.53 -8.44 17.55
C LEU A 390 13.73 -8.40 16.02
N THR A 391 14.66 -7.59 15.53
CA THR A 391 14.99 -7.52 14.08
C THR A 391 15.45 -8.88 13.57
N ARG A 392 16.32 -9.58 14.31
CA ARG A 392 16.85 -10.90 13.95
C ARG A 392 15.75 -11.97 14.00
N GLU A 393 14.97 -11.99 15.06
CA GLU A 393 13.92 -12.99 15.24
C GLU A 393 12.79 -12.83 14.20
N ILE A 394 12.41 -11.61 13.86
CA ILE A 394 11.46 -11.35 12.78
C ILE A 394 12.02 -11.84 11.45
N GLU A 395 13.26 -11.50 11.11
CA GLU A 395 13.92 -11.93 9.87
C GLU A 395 13.92 -13.47 9.77
N ARG A 396 14.34 -14.17 10.83
CA ARG A 396 14.37 -15.62 10.90
C ARG A 396 12.99 -16.23 10.62
N ARG A 397 11.94 -15.75 11.29
CA ARG A 397 10.57 -16.26 11.11
C ARG A 397 9.99 -15.93 9.74
N VAL A 398 10.38 -14.81 9.14
CA VAL A 398 10.00 -14.48 7.76
C VAL A 398 10.61 -15.48 6.80
N VAL A 399 11.90 -15.82 6.97
CA VAL A 399 12.58 -16.84 6.16
C VAL A 399 11.89 -18.19 6.30
N ASP A 400 11.53 -18.62 7.53
CA ASP A 400 10.79 -19.87 7.78
C ASP A 400 9.47 -19.93 6.97
N TYR A 401 8.75 -18.81 6.83
CA TYR A 401 7.54 -18.71 5.99
C TYR A 401 7.85 -18.78 4.50
N LEU A 402 8.90 -18.07 4.04
CA LEU A 402 9.30 -18.09 2.64
C LEU A 402 9.73 -19.48 2.19
N ASP A 403 10.54 -20.17 2.99
CA ASP A 403 10.97 -21.55 2.72
C ASP A 403 9.78 -22.51 2.62
N LYS A 404 8.78 -22.32 3.48
CA LYS A 404 7.56 -23.11 3.46
C LYS A 404 6.72 -22.84 2.22
N ILE A 405 6.60 -21.58 1.78
CA ILE A 405 5.89 -21.20 0.55
C ILE A 405 6.64 -21.75 -0.67
N ASP A 406 7.96 -21.66 -0.72
CA ASP A 406 8.77 -22.24 -1.78
C ASP A 406 8.58 -23.78 -1.85
N ALA A 407 8.58 -24.45 -0.71
CA ALA A 407 8.33 -25.90 -0.63
C ALA A 407 6.90 -26.33 -1.06
N LEU A 408 5.92 -25.44 -0.94
CA LEU A 408 4.56 -25.64 -1.44
C LEU A 408 4.45 -25.47 -2.97
N GLY A 409 5.47 -24.96 -3.65
CA GLY A 409 5.46 -24.69 -5.09
C GLY A 409 5.32 -23.21 -5.45
N GLY A 410 5.58 -22.33 -4.50
CA GLY A 410 5.61 -20.88 -4.67
C GLY A 410 4.29 -20.17 -4.30
N THR A 411 4.32 -18.86 -4.45
CA THR A 411 3.25 -17.96 -3.97
C THR A 411 1.90 -18.22 -4.62
N LEU A 412 1.86 -18.40 -5.94
CA LEU A 412 0.59 -18.65 -6.65
C LEU A 412 -0.08 -19.92 -6.13
N HIS A 413 0.68 -21.00 -5.98
CA HIS A 413 0.15 -22.26 -5.46
C HIS A 413 -0.29 -22.15 -4.00
N ALA A 414 0.46 -21.40 -3.18
CA ALA A 414 0.07 -21.14 -1.79
C ALA A 414 -1.23 -20.31 -1.68
N ILE A 415 -1.49 -19.39 -2.63
CA ILE A 415 -2.75 -18.65 -2.74
C ILE A 415 -3.88 -19.58 -3.18
N GLU A 416 -3.69 -20.36 -4.26
CA GLU A 416 -4.69 -21.26 -4.83
C GLU A 416 -5.15 -22.35 -3.84
N THR A 417 -4.22 -22.83 -3.01
CA THR A 417 -4.52 -23.83 -1.95
C THR A 417 -5.08 -23.21 -0.67
N GLY A 418 -5.20 -21.87 -0.62
CA GLY A 418 -5.69 -21.15 0.54
C GLY A 418 -4.74 -21.20 1.76
N TYR A 419 -3.47 -21.54 1.58
CA TYR A 419 -2.51 -21.64 2.67
C TYR A 419 -2.32 -20.27 3.36
N ILE A 420 -2.04 -19.21 2.56
CA ILE A 420 -1.81 -17.87 3.08
C ILE A 420 -3.06 -17.33 3.80
N GLN A 421 -4.22 -17.50 3.19
CA GLN A 421 -5.49 -17.04 3.75
C GLN A 421 -5.80 -17.71 5.10
N ARG A 422 -5.53 -19.02 5.23
CA ARG A 422 -5.71 -19.74 6.51
C ARG A 422 -4.77 -19.25 7.60
N GLU A 423 -3.51 -18.97 7.28
CA GLU A 423 -2.55 -18.42 8.25
C GLU A 423 -3.01 -17.06 8.79
N ILE A 424 -3.54 -16.18 7.89
CA ILE A 424 -4.10 -14.87 8.27
C ILE A 424 -5.34 -15.06 9.15
N GLN A 425 -6.27 -15.92 8.76
CA GLN A 425 -7.51 -16.19 9.50
C GLN A 425 -7.22 -16.74 10.90
N ASN A 426 -6.26 -17.64 11.03
CA ASN A 426 -5.84 -18.17 12.33
C ASN A 426 -5.33 -17.06 13.25
N SER A 427 -4.46 -16.19 12.74
CA SER A 427 -3.92 -15.07 13.53
C SER A 427 -5.02 -14.06 13.92
N ALA A 428 -5.93 -13.75 12.99
CA ALA A 428 -7.08 -12.88 13.26
C ALA A 428 -7.98 -13.45 14.36
N TYR A 429 -8.26 -14.75 14.30
CA TYR A 429 -9.05 -15.45 15.31
C TYR A 429 -8.37 -15.45 16.69
N GLU A 430 -7.07 -15.72 16.75
CA GLU A 430 -6.30 -15.68 18.00
C GLU A 430 -6.34 -14.29 18.63
N TYR A 431 -6.17 -13.23 17.83
CA TYR A 431 -6.27 -11.85 18.31
C TYR A 431 -7.68 -11.52 18.82
N GLN A 432 -8.71 -11.87 18.08
CA GLN A 432 -10.11 -11.67 18.49
C GLN A 432 -10.38 -12.35 19.83
N ARG A 433 -9.96 -13.60 19.99
CA ARG A 433 -10.09 -14.35 21.25
C ARG A 433 -9.35 -13.67 22.40
N ALA A 434 -8.13 -13.16 22.17
CA ALA A 434 -7.37 -12.44 23.19
C ALA A 434 -8.08 -11.14 23.65
N VAL A 435 -8.76 -10.45 22.74
CA VAL A 435 -9.59 -9.27 23.08
C VAL A 435 -10.82 -9.68 23.90
N GLU A 436 -11.53 -10.73 23.50
CA GLU A 436 -12.73 -11.22 24.19
C GLU A 436 -12.44 -11.74 25.61
N THR A 437 -11.31 -12.42 25.79
CA THR A 437 -10.87 -12.92 27.11
C THR A 437 -10.23 -11.83 27.98
N GLY A 438 -9.96 -10.64 27.43
CA GLY A 438 -9.29 -9.54 28.13
C GLY A 438 -7.77 -9.74 28.29
N GLU A 439 -7.17 -10.72 27.62
CA GLU A 439 -5.72 -10.87 27.52
C GLU A 439 -5.10 -9.70 26.74
N ALA A 440 -5.72 -9.33 25.61
CA ALA A 440 -5.43 -8.10 24.88
C ALA A 440 -6.42 -6.99 25.30
N ILE A 441 -5.88 -5.83 25.71
CA ILE A 441 -6.68 -4.67 26.12
C ILE A 441 -6.73 -3.67 24.98
N VAL A 442 -7.94 -3.33 24.56
CA VAL A 442 -8.24 -2.22 23.66
C VAL A 442 -8.95 -1.13 24.45
N VAL A 443 -8.26 -0.02 24.70
CA VAL A 443 -8.75 1.10 25.50
C VAL A 443 -10.03 1.67 24.87
N GLY A 444 -11.06 1.84 25.69
CA GLY A 444 -12.37 2.32 25.25
C GLY A 444 -13.30 1.22 24.72
N VAL A 445 -12.77 0.02 24.40
CA VAL A 445 -13.56 -1.09 23.85
C VAL A 445 -13.84 -2.17 24.90
N ASN A 446 -12.81 -2.87 25.39
CA ASN A 446 -12.98 -3.91 26.41
C ASN A 446 -12.48 -3.49 27.80
N ARG A 447 -11.87 -2.30 27.92
CA ARG A 447 -11.47 -1.67 29.18
C ARG A 447 -11.49 -0.15 29.07
N TYR A 448 -11.75 0.54 30.17
CA TYR A 448 -11.85 2.01 30.27
C TYR A 448 -12.95 2.57 29.33
N GLN A 449 -14.07 1.90 29.29
CA GLN A 449 -15.25 2.32 28.53
C GLN A 449 -15.84 3.61 29.10
N SER A 450 -16.46 4.41 28.23
CA SER A 450 -17.25 5.59 28.61
C SER A 450 -18.74 5.24 28.60
N GLU A 451 -19.53 5.77 29.54
CA GLU A 451 -20.98 5.61 29.51
C GLU A 451 -21.66 6.46 28.43
N THR A 452 -20.98 7.53 27.97
CA THR A 452 -21.51 8.44 26.95
C THR A 452 -20.39 8.87 26.01
N ASP A 453 -20.43 8.39 24.77
CA ASP A 453 -19.59 8.91 23.71
C ASP A 453 -20.25 10.14 23.08
N GLN A 454 -19.48 11.20 22.84
CA GLN A 454 -19.98 12.37 22.14
C GLN A 454 -20.12 12.06 20.63
N PRO A 455 -21.24 12.47 19.97
CA PRO A 455 -21.39 12.27 18.56
C PRO A 455 -20.34 13.07 17.76
N VAL A 456 -19.58 12.37 16.94
CA VAL A 456 -18.60 12.96 16.05
C VAL A 456 -19.29 13.35 14.74
N LYS A 457 -18.96 14.55 14.23
CA LYS A 457 -19.42 15.00 12.92
C LYS A 457 -18.76 14.13 11.85
N THR A 458 -19.56 13.45 11.05
CA THR A 458 -19.09 12.60 9.93
C THR A 458 -19.35 13.25 8.59
N LEU A 459 -18.51 12.94 7.60
CA LEU A 459 -18.74 13.33 6.21
C LEU A 459 -19.91 12.52 5.65
N ARG A 460 -20.84 13.19 4.98
CA ARG A 460 -21.93 12.55 4.25
C ARG A 460 -21.78 12.85 2.77
N ILE A 461 -21.85 11.83 1.94
CA ILE A 461 -21.82 11.93 0.48
C ILE A 461 -23.25 12.18 -0.01
N ASP A 462 -23.41 13.13 -0.94
CA ASP A 462 -24.70 13.44 -1.56
C ASP A 462 -25.08 12.30 -2.53
N PRO A 463 -26.26 11.67 -2.37
CA PRO A 463 -26.72 10.62 -3.29
C PRO A 463 -26.92 11.07 -4.75
N SER A 464 -26.97 12.38 -5.03
CA SER A 464 -27.06 12.88 -6.40
C SER A 464 -25.80 12.65 -7.24
N ILE A 465 -24.66 12.45 -6.60
CA ILE A 465 -23.35 12.27 -7.24
C ILE A 465 -23.36 11.07 -8.21
N GLU A 466 -23.93 9.95 -7.78
CA GLU A 466 -24.04 8.75 -8.64
C GLU A 466 -24.83 9.06 -9.92
N ARG A 467 -25.99 9.71 -9.80
CA ARG A 467 -26.81 10.08 -10.96
C ARG A 467 -26.04 10.99 -11.90
N ASP A 468 -25.39 12.02 -11.36
CA ASP A 468 -24.65 13.01 -12.15
C ASP A 468 -23.46 12.35 -12.88
N GLN A 469 -22.76 11.39 -12.24
CA GLN A 469 -21.69 10.63 -12.88
C GLN A 469 -22.21 9.71 -13.99
N ILE A 470 -23.33 9.03 -13.77
CA ILE A 470 -24.02 8.23 -14.80
C ILE A 470 -24.36 9.07 -16.03
N GLU A 471 -24.93 10.26 -15.82
CA GLU A 471 -25.26 11.18 -16.91
C GLU A 471 -24.02 11.62 -17.69
N ARG A 472 -22.90 11.89 -17.00
CA ARG A 472 -21.61 12.23 -17.61
C ARG A 472 -21.08 11.13 -18.53
N VAL A 473 -21.07 9.88 -18.07
CA VAL A 473 -20.63 8.71 -18.86
C VAL A 473 -21.48 8.56 -20.12
N ARG A 474 -22.79 8.64 -19.99
CA ARG A 474 -23.73 8.54 -21.11
C ARG A 474 -23.54 9.68 -22.12
N ALA A 475 -23.37 10.91 -21.64
CA ALA A 475 -23.10 12.07 -22.47
C ALA A 475 -21.77 11.97 -23.22
N LEU A 476 -20.71 11.44 -22.57
CA LEU A 476 -19.43 11.18 -23.22
C LEU A 476 -19.60 10.20 -24.40
N ARG A 477 -20.22 9.04 -24.16
CA ARG A 477 -20.44 8.02 -25.20
C ARG A 477 -21.27 8.55 -26.37
N ALA A 478 -22.23 9.44 -26.11
CA ALA A 478 -23.09 10.01 -27.14
C ALA A 478 -22.37 11.01 -28.07
N ARG A 479 -21.29 11.69 -27.59
CA ARG A 479 -20.62 12.76 -28.36
C ARG A 479 -19.23 12.40 -28.89
N ARG A 480 -18.61 11.32 -28.38
CA ARG A 480 -17.27 10.90 -28.83
C ARG A 480 -17.31 10.30 -30.25
N ASP A 481 -16.16 10.22 -30.90
CA ASP A 481 -16.00 9.47 -32.14
C ASP A 481 -16.02 7.95 -31.86
N THR A 482 -17.19 7.35 -32.01
CA THR A 482 -17.41 5.92 -31.76
C THR A 482 -16.55 5.05 -32.69
N THR A 483 -16.35 5.47 -33.96
CA THR A 483 -15.53 4.71 -34.92
C THR A 483 -14.07 4.65 -34.47
N ALA A 484 -13.51 5.77 -34.01
CA ALA A 484 -12.15 5.82 -33.50
C ALA A 484 -12.01 5.00 -32.21
N THR A 485 -12.99 5.08 -31.30
CA THR A 485 -13.01 4.31 -30.06
C THR A 485 -13.07 2.80 -30.34
N ASP A 486 -13.97 2.35 -31.20
CA ASP A 486 -14.10 0.93 -31.55
C ASP A 486 -12.85 0.37 -32.23
N ALA A 487 -12.22 1.17 -33.09
CA ALA A 487 -10.96 0.80 -33.72
C ALA A 487 -9.82 0.65 -32.69
N ALA A 488 -9.75 1.54 -31.69
CA ALA A 488 -8.77 1.45 -30.61
C ALA A 488 -9.00 0.21 -29.73
N LEU A 489 -10.25 -0.05 -29.35
CA LEU A 489 -10.63 -1.23 -28.56
C LEU A 489 -10.35 -2.55 -29.31
N SER A 490 -10.55 -2.59 -30.64
CA SER A 490 -10.22 -3.76 -31.44
C SER A 490 -8.71 -4.04 -31.47
N LYS A 491 -7.88 -3.01 -31.59
CA LYS A 491 -6.41 -3.15 -31.49
C LYS A 491 -5.96 -3.62 -30.10
N LEU A 492 -6.64 -3.19 -29.05
CA LEU A 492 -6.37 -3.69 -27.69
C LEU A 492 -6.69 -5.18 -27.60
N GLU A 493 -7.84 -5.61 -28.14
CA GLU A 493 -8.23 -7.02 -28.14
C GLU A 493 -7.22 -7.89 -28.90
N GLU A 494 -6.73 -7.45 -30.06
CA GLU A 494 -5.69 -8.14 -30.82
C GLU A 494 -4.39 -8.27 -30.01
N ALA A 495 -3.93 -7.20 -29.38
CA ALA A 495 -2.75 -7.21 -28.53
C ALA A 495 -2.92 -8.13 -27.32
N ALA A 496 -4.12 -8.15 -26.70
CA ALA A 496 -4.42 -9.01 -25.56
C ALA A 496 -4.41 -10.51 -25.92
N ARG A 497 -4.82 -10.87 -27.15
CA ARG A 497 -4.74 -12.25 -27.68
C ARG A 497 -3.32 -12.67 -28.06
N GLY A 498 -2.45 -11.71 -28.39
CA GLY A 498 -1.05 -11.93 -28.76
C GLY A 498 -0.09 -11.74 -27.58
N THR A 499 1.16 -11.46 -27.90
CA THR A 499 2.25 -11.22 -26.94
C THR A 499 2.70 -9.76 -26.91
N GLU A 500 2.03 -8.87 -27.63
CA GLU A 500 2.35 -7.44 -27.64
C GLU A 500 2.04 -6.82 -26.29
N ASN A 501 2.88 -5.87 -25.85
CA ASN A 501 2.62 -5.08 -24.64
C ASN A 501 1.31 -4.29 -24.80
N VAL A 502 0.37 -4.50 -23.88
CA VAL A 502 -0.98 -3.92 -24.00
C VAL A 502 -1.06 -2.45 -23.60
N LEU A 503 -0.10 -1.90 -22.85
CA LEU A 503 -0.18 -0.52 -22.34
C LEU A 503 -0.25 0.55 -23.45
N PRO A 504 0.54 0.49 -24.56
CA PRO A 504 0.38 1.44 -25.66
C PRO A 504 -1.03 1.40 -26.29
N ARG A 505 -1.67 0.21 -26.30
CA ARG A 505 -3.03 0.05 -26.82
C ARG A 505 -4.08 0.59 -25.85
N ILE A 506 -3.89 0.38 -24.55
CA ILE A 506 -4.73 0.98 -23.49
C ILE A 506 -4.63 2.51 -23.56
N LEU A 507 -3.42 3.07 -23.72
CA LEU A 507 -3.24 4.52 -23.87
C LEU A 507 -3.99 5.04 -25.10
N GLY A 508 -3.93 4.34 -26.24
CA GLY A 508 -4.70 4.68 -27.42
C GLY A 508 -6.21 4.62 -27.22
N CYS A 509 -6.72 3.65 -26.45
CA CYS A 509 -8.14 3.59 -26.07
C CYS A 509 -8.55 4.78 -25.21
N VAL A 510 -7.74 5.12 -24.20
CA VAL A 510 -7.97 6.27 -23.32
C VAL A 510 -8.02 7.58 -24.12
N GLU A 511 -7.09 7.79 -25.05
CA GLU A 511 -7.05 8.98 -25.91
C GLU A 511 -8.22 9.05 -26.89
N ALA A 512 -8.77 7.90 -27.27
CA ALA A 512 -10.01 7.80 -28.05
C ALA A 512 -11.28 7.89 -27.19
N PHE A 513 -11.17 8.23 -25.91
CA PHE A 513 -12.27 8.34 -24.93
C PHE A 513 -13.05 7.04 -24.70
N ALA A 514 -12.41 5.88 -24.81
CA ALA A 514 -12.95 4.65 -24.26
C ALA A 514 -13.01 4.77 -22.73
N THR A 515 -14.05 4.17 -22.14
CA THR A 515 -14.25 4.18 -20.68
C THR A 515 -13.46 3.06 -20.00
N VAL A 516 -13.29 3.17 -18.68
CA VAL A 516 -12.65 2.14 -17.85
C VAL A 516 -13.36 0.79 -18.00
N GLY A 517 -14.70 0.80 -17.98
CA GLY A 517 -15.52 -0.39 -18.19
C GLY A 517 -15.37 -0.99 -19.58
N GLU A 518 -15.37 -0.18 -20.64
CA GLU A 518 -15.21 -0.67 -22.02
C GLU A 518 -13.85 -1.33 -22.24
N ILE A 519 -12.77 -0.73 -21.74
CA ILE A 519 -11.42 -1.30 -21.80
C ILE A 519 -11.36 -2.61 -21.00
N SER A 520 -11.88 -2.61 -19.78
CA SER A 520 -11.92 -3.79 -18.91
C SER A 520 -12.75 -4.92 -19.53
N ASN A 521 -13.89 -4.61 -20.14
CA ASN A 521 -14.76 -5.60 -20.80
C ASN A 521 -14.12 -6.23 -22.03
N ARG A 522 -13.31 -5.47 -22.81
CA ARG A 522 -12.53 -6.05 -23.91
C ARG A 522 -11.47 -7.04 -23.40
N LEU A 523 -10.81 -6.71 -22.31
CA LEU A 523 -9.84 -7.60 -21.67
C LEU A 523 -10.54 -8.82 -21.04
N ARG A 524 -11.72 -8.65 -20.39
CA ARG A 524 -12.54 -9.78 -19.87
C ARG A 524 -12.93 -10.77 -20.96
N ALA A 525 -13.30 -10.26 -22.16
CA ALA A 525 -13.68 -11.10 -23.29
C ALA A 525 -12.52 -11.99 -23.77
N VAL A 526 -11.26 -11.58 -23.57
CA VAL A 526 -10.07 -12.34 -23.99
C VAL A 526 -9.56 -13.23 -22.86
N TRP A 527 -9.49 -12.73 -21.63
CA TRP A 527 -8.79 -13.37 -20.51
C TRP A 527 -9.71 -14.06 -19.52
N GLY A 528 -11.02 -13.80 -19.60
CA GLY A 528 -12.00 -14.28 -18.62
C GLY A 528 -11.95 -13.50 -17.31
N GLU A 529 -12.75 -13.96 -16.36
CA GLU A 529 -12.82 -13.43 -14.99
C GLU A 529 -12.35 -14.48 -13.98
N TYR A 530 -11.66 -14.00 -12.95
CA TYR A 530 -11.32 -14.87 -11.81
C TYR A 530 -12.55 -15.17 -10.98
N ARG A 531 -12.69 -16.43 -10.61
CA ARG A 531 -13.71 -16.88 -9.65
C ARG A 531 -13.00 -17.62 -8.54
N GLU A 532 -13.20 -17.14 -7.34
CA GLU A 532 -12.64 -17.78 -6.15
C GLU A 532 -13.16 -19.21 -6.01
N ALA A 533 -12.24 -20.16 -5.84
CA ALA A 533 -12.63 -21.52 -5.50
C ALA A 533 -13.15 -21.50 -4.06
N VAL A 534 -14.42 -21.81 -3.88
CA VAL A 534 -15.01 -21.97 -2.53
C VAL A 534 -14.32 -23.15 -1.87
N THR A 535 -13.34 -22.90 -1.03
CA THR A 535 -12.76 -23.91 -0.13
C THR A 535 -13.70 -24.01 1.07
N ILE A 536 -14.52 -25.06 1.09
CA ILE A 536 -15.38 -25.40 2.24
C ILE A 536 -14.52 -26.07 3.32
#